data_0cc9454d6f5f696a7a3620a867d351bb
#
_entry.id   0cc9454d6f5f696a7a3620a867d351bb
#
_cell.length_a   1.000
_cell.length_b   1.000
_cell.length_c   1.000
_cell.angle_alpha   90.00
_cell.angle_beta   90.00
_cell.angle_gamma   90.00
#
_symmetry.space_group_name_H-M   'P 1'
#
loop_
_entity.id
_entity.type
_entity.pdbx_description
1 polymer ?
#
loop_
_entity_poly.entity_id
_entity_poly.type
_entity_poly.pdbx_seq_one_letter_code
_entity_poly.pdbx_strand_id
1 'polypeptide(L)'
;GRAMEIVYSNQQLVDYISRNADVTKGHPILIDQFLEDAFEFDVDALCDGEVVHIGAIMQHIEEAGIHSGDSACVLPPYKISSKAISEIERITEDLALKLSVKGLINLQFAFKNNEIYVLEVNPRASRTTPFVSKATNTPLARIAAQLATGAKLKDFKLKKWDQIKHVAIKEAVLPFNKFPNESIYLSPEMKSTGEVMGISQSMGESFKRASISAGNDIPSNGTIFISVNDSDKLNMISIARDFIELGFNIIATSGTANELRQNGINVDSIYKVGEGRPNVVDAIKNGEINIVINTPFGKQARYDEESIGKACIQKGIVSITTLSGADAALRAIRNSKNEIMVKSIQDYHNQPPVK
;
A
#
# COMPACT_ATOMS: atom_id res chain seq x y z
N GLY A 1 4.81 -11.37 -8.90
CA GLY A 1 5.15 -11.44 -10.30
C GLY A 1 4.11 -12.19 -11.14
N ARG A 2 4.41 -12.39 -12.40
CA ARG A 2 3.49 -13.05 -13.32
C ARG A 2 3.25 -14.51 -12.95
N ALA A 3 2.02 -15.01 -13.11
CA ALA A 3 1.62 -16.39 -12.82
C ALA A 3 1.78 -16.78 -11.33
N MET A 4 1.63 -15.87 -10.40
CA MET A 4 1.52 -16.17 -8.96
C MET A 4 0.06 -16.30 -8.57
N GLU A 5 -0.25 -17.29 -7.71
CA GLU A 5 -1.59 -17.50 -7.19
C GLU A 5 -1.52 -17.95 -5.72
N ILE A 6 -2.37 -17.34 -4.88
CA ILE A 6 -2.53 -17.76 -3.49
C ILE A 6 -3.49 -18.95 -3.47
N VAL A 7 -3.07 -20.07 -2.89
CA VAL A 7 -3.86 -21.28 -2.78
C VAL A 7 -4.15 -21.60 -1.31
N TYR A 8 -5.40 -21.92 -1.00
CA TYR A 8 -5.89 -22.18 0.36
C TYR A 8 -6.12 -23.66 0.66
N SER A 9 -5.90 -24.55 -0.33
CA SER A 9 -6.04 -25.99 -0.16
C SER A 9 -5.14 -26.77 -1.11
N ASN A 10 -4.86 -28.02 -0.74
CA ASN A 10 -4.10 -28.94 -1.61
C ASN A 10 -4.79 -29.14 -2.98
N GLN A 11 -6.14 -29.15 -3.03
CA GLN A 11 -6.85 -29.28 -4.29
C GLN A 11 -6.62 -28.07 -5.20
N GLN A 12 -6.67 -26.85 -4.64
CA GLN A 12 -6.38 -25.63 -5.42
C GLN A 12 -4.94 -25.63 -5.95
N LEU A 13 -3.98 -26.12 -5.16
CA LEU A 13 -2.59 -26.27 -5.62
C LEU A 13 -2.48 -27.23 -6.81
N VAL A 14 -3.14 -28.39 -6.73
CA VAL A 14 -3.16 -29.38 -7.83
C VAL A 14 -3.81 -28.78 -9.08
N ASP A 15 -4.92 -28.07 -8.92
CA ASP A 15 -5.62 -27.42 -10.02
C ASP A 15 -4.75 -26.31 -10.66
N TYR A 16 -4.03 -25.54 -9.84
CA TYR A 16 -3.08 -24.53 -10.33
C TYR A 16 -1.94 -25.16 -11.14
N ILE A 17 -1.30 -26.20 -10.60
CA ILE A 17 -0.22 -26.91 -11.29
C ILE A 17 -0.71 -27.49 -12.61
N SER A 18 -1.91 -28.11 -12.62
CA SER A 18 -2.50 -28.71 -13.82
C SER A 18 -2.79 -27.68 -14.91
N ARG A 19 -3.30 -26.51 -14.54
CA ARG A 19 -3.57 -25.40 -15.50
C ARG A 19 -2.29 -24.79 -16.09
N ASN A 20 -1.19 -24.83 -15.32
CA ASN A 20 0.07 -24.21 -15.71
C ASN A 20 1.13 -25.26 -16.12
N ALA A 21 0.76 -26.52 -16.32
CA ALA A 21 1.68 -27.62 -16.62
C ALA A 21 2.54 -27.38 -17.87
N ASP A 22 2.00 -26.67 -18.88
CA ASP A 22 2.74 -26.36 -20.11
C ASP A 22 3.80 -25.27 -19.90
N VAL A 23 3.56 -24.33 -18.98
CA VAL A 23 4.49 -23.24 -18.64
C VAL A 23 5.64 -23.77 -17.75
N THR A 24 5.38 -24.81 -16.98
CA THR A 24 6.31 -25.35 -15.98
C THR A 24 7.12 -26.54 -16.48
N LYS A 25 6.96 -26.96 -17.74
CA LYS A 25 7.72 -28.08 -18.33
C LYS A 25 9.24 -27.87 -18.19
N GLY A 26 9.87 -28.66 -17.30
CA GLY A 26 11.32 -28.61 -17.06
C GLY A 26 11.80 -27.55 -16.07
N HIS A 27 10.90 -26.77 -15.45
CA HIS A 27 11.25 -25.79 -14.42
C HIS A 27 10.57 -26.11 -13.08
N PRO A 28 11.27 -25.97 -11.95
CA PRO A 28 10.67 -26.17 -10.64
C PRO A 28 9.64 -25.05 -10.35
N ILE A 29 8.56 -25.42 -9.65
CA ILE A 29 7.58 -24.47 -9.10
C ILE A 29 8.01 -24.15 -7.68
N LEU A 30 8.11 -22.86 -7.36
CA LEU A 30 8.32 -22.38 -6.01
C LEU A 30 6.99 -22.33 -5.26
N ILE A 31 6.95 -22.90 -4.07
CA ILE A 31 5.79 -22.87 -3.18
C ILE A 31 6.26 -22.26 -1.86
N ASP A 32 5.73 -21.08 -1.56
CA ASP A 32 6.07 -20.36 -0.34
C ASP A 32 4.88 -20.31 0.61
N GLN A 33 5.16 -20.16 1.91
CA GLN A 33 4.13 -19.85 2.89
C GLN A 33 3.64 -18.42 2.67
N PHE A 34 2.32 -18.25 2.47
CA PHE A 34 1.71 -16.94 2.40
C PHE A 34 1.61 -16.34 3.81
N LEU A 35 2.06 -15.10 3.96
CA LEU A 35 2.03 -14.35 5.21
C LEU A 35 0.82 -13.41 5.22
N GLU A 36 -0.35 -13.93 5.62
CA GLU A 36 -1.57 -13.10 5.77
C GLU A 36 -1.35 -12.00 6.81
N ASP A 37 -1.99 -10.83 6.62
CA ASP A 37 -1.95 -9.68 7.53
C ASP A 37 -0.52 -9.22 7.91
N ALA A 38 0.45 -9.46 7.03
CA ALA A 38 1.81 -8.97 7.23
C ALA A 38 1.95 -7.53 6.72
N PHE A 39 2.68 -6.70 7.45
CA PHE A 39 3.12 -5.40 6.93
C PHE A 39 4.27 -5.60 5.95
N GLU A 40 4.26 -4.87 4.87
CA GLU A 40 5.32 -4.92 3.87
C GLU A 40 6.16 -3.64 3.90
N PHE A 41 7.46 -3.80 3.64
CA PHE A 41 8.41 -2.71 3.61
C PHE A 41 9.29 -2.82 2.36
N ASP A 42 9.47 -1.70 1.68
CA ASP A 42 10.46 -1.54 0.62
C ASP A 42 11.67 -0.77 1.15
N VAL A 43 12.87 -1.23 0.79
CA VAL A 43 14.13 -0.54 1.08
C VAL A 43 14.87 -0.27 -0.21
N ASP A 44 15.20 1.00 -0.46
CA ASP A 44 16.13 1.39 -1.51
C ASP A 44 17.46 1.77 -0.89
N ALA A 45 18.55 1.17 -1.37
CA ALA A 45 19.90 1.44 -0.86
C ALA A 45 20.91 1.60 -2.01
N LEU A 46 22.02 2.25 -1.68
CA LEU A 46 23.22 2.38 -2.50
C LEU A 46 24.32 1.52 -1.91
N CYS A 47 25.10 0.85 -2.76
CA CYS A 47 26.28 0.11 -2.36
C CYS A 47 27.43 0.40 -3.33
N ASP A 48 28.66 0.58 -2.81
CA ASP A 48 29.88 0.77 -3.62
C ASP A 48 30.78 -0.49 -3.64
N GLY A 49 30.25 -1.61 -3.09
CA GLY A 49 30.94 -2.89 -2.91
C GLY A 49 31.67 -3.02 -1.57
N GLU A 50 31.79 -1.95 -0.78
CA GLU A 50 32.45 -1.93 0.52
C GLU A 50 31.58 -1.35 1.63
N VAL A 51 30.75 -0.35 1.27
CA VAL A 51 29.86 0.38 2.18
C VAL A 51 28.47 0.42 1.57
N VAL A 52 27.44 0.41 2.43
CA VAL A 52 26.05 0.55 2.06
C VAL A 52 25.46 1.83 2.67
N HIS A 53 24.66 2.55 1.90
CA HIS A 53 23.88 3.68 2.37
C HIS A 53 22.41 3.38 2.15
N ILE A 54 21.65 3.28 3.23
CA ILE A 54 20.19 3.13 3.17
C ILE A 54 19.59 4.46 2.69
N GLY A 55 18.97 4.43 1.52
CA GLY A 55 18.31 5.59 0.93
C GLY A 55 16.98 5.90 1.62
N ALA A 56 16.18 4.89 1.87
CA ALA A 56 14.99 4.94 2.73
C ALA A 56 14.44 3.54 3.02
N ILE A 57 13.67 3.45 4.11
CA ILE A 57 12.75 2.36 4.42
C ILE A 57 11.34 2.93 4.29
N MET A 58 10.50 2.31 3.46
CA MET A 58 9.12 2.71 3.20
C MET A 58 8.19 1.62 3.72
N GLN A 59 7.08 2.01 4.34
CA GLN A 59 6.04 1.07 4.77
C GLN A 59 4.88 1.11 3.78
N HIS A 60 4.40 -0.06 3.35
CA HIS A 60 3.18 -0.15 2.55
C HIS A 60 1.93 0.14 3.40
N ILE A 61 0.94 0.75 2.79
CA ILE A 61 -0.39 0.96 3.39
C ILE A 61 -1.25 -0.27 3.11
N GLU A 62 -1.12 -0.86 1.94
CA GLU A 62 -1.73 -2.16 1.60
C GLU A 62 -0.99 -3.30 2.32
N GLU A 63 -1.67 -4.43 2.43
CA GLU A 63 -1.12 -5.65 3.03
C GLU A 63 -0.21 -6.40 2.06
N ALA A 64 0.62 -7.29 2.60
CA ALA A 64 1.50 -8.14 1.81
C ALA A 64 0.72 -9.01 0.81
N GLY A 65 1.29 -9.20 -0.37
CA GLY A 65 0.68 -9.95 -1.47
C GLY A 65 0.15 -9.07 -2.62
N ILE A 66 0.20 -7.74 -2.47
CA ILE A 66 -0.02 -6.79 -3.55
C ILE A 66 1.34 -6.34 -4.08
N HIS A 67 1.48 -6.23 -5.41
CA HIS A 67 2.74 -5.77 -6.02
C HIS A 67 3.13 -4.38 -5.47
N SER A 68 4.40 -4.20 -5.06
CA SER A 68 4.88 -2.95 -4.45
C SER A 68 4.66 -1.70 -5.31
N GLY A 69 4.64 -1.86 -6.64
CA GLY A 69 4.30 -0.79 -7.59
C GLY A 69 2.85 -0.33 -7.49
N ASP A 70 1.95 -1.17 -6.99
CA ASP A 70 0.51 -0.90 -6.87
C ASP A 70 0.12 -0.47 -5.46
N SER A 71 1.02 -0.62 -4.48
CA SER A 71 0.81 -0.22 -3.10
C SER A 71 1.16 1.24 -2.86
N ALA A 72 0.38 1.92 -2.02
CA ALA A 72 0.78 3.19 -1.45
C ALA A 72 1.87 2.97 -0.40
N CYS A 73 2.90 3.83 -0.38
CA CYS A 73 4.01 3.71 0.57
C CYS A 73 4.20 5.00 1.35
N VAL A 74 4.43 4.87 2.64
CA VAL A 74 4.69 6.01 3.53
C VAL A 74 6.16 6.04 3.97
N LEU A 75 6.75 7.21 3.96
CA LEU A 75 8.09 7.50 4.40
C LEU A 75 8.06 8.72 5.35
N PRO A 76 8.57 8.61 6.60
CA PRO A 76 9.13 7.42 7.25
C PRO A 76 8.04 6.39 7.63
N PRO A 77 8.41 5.11 7.86
CA PRO A 77 7.48 4.09 8.33
C PRO A 77 6.94 4.45 9.73
N TYR A 78 5.71 4.05 10.04
CA TYR A 78 5.01 4.50 11.24
C TYR A 78 4.48 3.37 12.15
N LYS A 79 4.39 2.14 11.65
CA LYS A 79 3.92 0.96 12.40
C LYS A 79 5.02 -0.09 12.58
N ILE A 80 6.23 0.35 12.95
CA ILE A 80 7.38 -0.53 13.12
C ILE A 80 8.25 -0.03 14.28
N SER A 81 8.82 -0.93 15.04
CA SER A 81 9.73 -0.59 16.14
C SER A 81 11.13 -0.21 15.62
N SER A 82 11.85 0.62 16.36
CA SER A 82 13.24 0.96 16.04
C SER A 82 14.15 -0.28 15.97
N LYS A 83 13.89 -1.31 16.78
CA LYS A 83 14.60 -2.58 16.72
C LYS A 83 14.43 -3.28 15.38
N ALA A 84 13.18 -3.32 14.88
CA ALA A 84 12.89 -3.95 13.58
C ALA A 84 13.47 -3.11 12.42
N ILE A 85 13.48 -1.78 12.50
CA ILE A 85 14.15 -0.91 11.54
C ILE A 85 15.65 -1.25 11.49
N SER A 86 16.34 -1.31 12.65
CA SER A 86 17.76 -1.65 12.69
C SER A 86 18.06 -3.03 12.13
N GLU A 87 17.16 -3.99 12.31
CA GLU A 87 17.32 -5.34 11.75
C GLU A 87 17.12 -5.34 10.22
N ILE A 88 16.16 -4.57 9.68
CA ILE A 88 15.99 -4.37 8.23
C ILE A 88 17.24 -3.72 7.63
N GLU A 89 17.80 -2.68 8.27
CA GLU A 89 19.03 -2.04 7.83
C GLU A 89 20.19 -3.04 7.80
N ARG A 90 20.40 -3.80 8.87
CA ARG A 90 21.46 -4.82 8.98
C ARG A 90 21.34 -5.88 7.88
N ILE A 91 20.13 -6.42 7.64
CA ILE A 91 19.90 -7.44 6.59
C ILE A 91 20.18 -6.83 5.22
N THR A 92 19.76 -5.59 4.99
CA THR A 92 20.01 -4.88 3.72
C THR A 92 21.52 -4.72 3.46
N GLU A 93 22.28 -4.30 4.46
CA GLU A 93 23.73 -4.16 4.39
C GLU A 93 24.40 -5.50 4.10
N ASP A 94 24.07 -6.54 4.86
CA ASP A 94 24.62 -7.88 4.70
C ASP A 94 24.38 -8.43 3.28
N LEU A 95 23.17 -8.31 2.75
CA LEU A 95 22.82 -8.82 1.43
C LEU A 95 23.47 -8.00 0.31
N ALA A 96 23.49 -6.68 0.42
CA ALA A 96 24.14 -5.82 -0.58
C ALA A 96 25.64 -6.12 -0.72
N LEU A 97 26.33 -6.34 0.40
CA LEU A 97 27.77 -6.67 0.41
C LEU A 97 28.02 -8.09 -0.09
N LYS A 98 27.24 -9.08 0.35
CA LYS A 98 27.39 -10.48 -0.10
C LYS A 98 27.13 -10.66 -1.59
N LEU A 99 26.19 -9.86 -2.15
CA LEU A 99 25.91 -9.83 -3.58
C LEU A 99 26.89 -8.96 -4.38
N SER A 100 27.87 -8.33 -3.70
CA SER A 100 28.87 -7.44 -4.33
C SER A 100 28.24 -6.33 -5.17
N VAL A 101 27.13 -5.75 -4.70
CA VAL A 101 26.37 -4.73 -5.43
C VAL A 101 27.23 -3.48 -5.62
N LYS A 102 27.17 -2.89 -6.83
CA LYS A 102 27.71 -1.57 -7.14
C LYS A 102 26.64 -0.73 -7.81
N GLY A 103 26.05 0.18 -7.05
CA GLY A 103 24.92 1.01 -7.48
C GLY A 103 23.72 0.83 -6.58
N LEU A 104 22.54 0.67 -7.16
CA LEU A 104 21.25 0.52 -6.45
C LEU A 104 20.93 -0.93 -6.15
N ILE A 105 20.33 -1.12 -4.99
CA ILE A 105 19.66 -2.36 -4.60
C ILE A 105 18.33 -2.01 -3.95
N ASN A 106 17.28 -2.79 -4.28
CA ASN A 106 15.98 -2.74 -3.63
C ASN A 106 15.71 -4.08 -2.95
N LEU A 107 15.21 -4.02 -1.73
CA LEU A 107 14.79 -5.19 -0.98
C LEU A 107 13.33 -5.01 -0.53
N GLN A 108 12.59 -6.12 -0.55
CA GLN A 108 11.23 -6.18 -0.02
C GLN A 108 11.19 -7.10 1.19
N PHE A 109 10.55 -6.64 2.24
CA PHE A 109 10.43 -7.34 3.51
C PHE A 109 8.97 -7.45 3.91
N ALA A 110 8.61 -8.58 4.53
CA ALA A 110 7.38 -8.69 5.31
C ALA A 110 7.73 -8.68 6.80
N PHE A 111 6.86 -8.10 7.60
CA PHE A 111 6.95 -8.07 9.06
C PHE A 111 5.67 -8.62 9.66
N LYS A 112 5.81 -9.71 10.40
CA LYS A 112 4.69 -10.37 11.09
C LYS A 112 5.18 -10.97 12.40
N ASN A 113 4.39 -10.86 13.47
CA ASN A 113 4.68 -11.44 14.78
C ASN A 113 6.08 -11.10 15.33
N ASN A 114 6.55 -9.86 15.11
CA ASN A 114 7.91 -9.40 15.45
C ASN A 114 9.06 -10.11 14.70
N GLU A 115 8.76 -10.79 13.62
CA GLU A 115 9.75 -11.41 12.73
C GLU A 115 9.80 -10.71 11.39
N ILE A 116 11.01 -10.62 10.82
CA ILE A 116 11.27 -10.02 9.51
C ILE A 116 11.57 -11.14 8.53
N TYR A 117 10.88 -11.10 7.40
CA TYR A 117 11.05 -12.02 6.28
C TYR A 117 11.53 -11.24 5.06
N VAL A 118 12.57 -11.74 4.39
CA VAL A 118 13.00 -11.20 3.11
C VAL A 118 12.15 -11.82 2.02
N LEU A 119 11.40 -10.98 1.30
CA LEU A 119 10.55 -11.44 0.20
C LEU A 119 11.32 -11.46 -1.12
N GLU A 120 12.03 -10.36 -1.42
CA GLU A 120 12.71 -10.20 -2.70
C GLU A 120 13.95 -9.31 -2.56
N VAL A 121 14.99 -9.61 -3.34
CA VAL A 121 16.22 -8.82 -3.43
C VAL A 121 16.50 -8.50 -4.89
N ASN A 122 16.48 -7.23 -5.23
CA ASN A 122 16.64 -6.71 -6.58
C ASN A 122 17.90 -5.84 -6.67
N PRO A 123 19.06 -6.36 -7.14
CA PRO A 123 20.29 -5.57 -7.31
C PRO A 123 20.20 -4.67 -8.56
N ARG A 124 19.23 -3.80 -8.57
CA ARG A 124 18.89 -2.86 -9.64
C ARG A 124 18.10 -1.67 -9.10
N ALA A 125 17.87 -0.63 -9.92
CA ALA A 125 16.95 0.44 -9.59
C ALA A 125 15.52 -0.10 -9.45
N SER A 126 14.79 0.45 -8.48
CA SER A 126 13.36 0.20 -8.25
C SER A 126 12.50 1.33 -8.86
N ARG A 127 11.19 1.14 -8.88
CA ARG A 127 10.24 2.23 -9.20
C ARG A 127 10.18 3.26 -8.08
N THR A 128 10.47 2.89 -6.84
CA THR A 128 10.47 3.78 -5.69
C THR A 128 11.70 4.70 -5.63
N THR A 129 12.77 4.39 -6.37
CA THR A 129 14.00 5.22 -6.42
C THR A 129 13.75 6.71 -6.69
N PRO A 130 12.91 7.13 -7.66
CA PRO A 130 12.60 8.56 -7.86
C PRO A 130 11.83 9.17 -6.70
N PHE A 131 10.90 8.44 -6.10
CA PHE A 131 10.16 8.86 -4.93
C PHE A 131 11.10 9.09 -3.73
N VAL A 132 11.92 8.10 -3.38
CA VAL A 132 12.91 8.21 -2.30
C VAL A 132 13.86 9.38 -2.56
N SER A 133 14.37 9.51 -3.79
CA SER A 133 15.29 10.60 -4.14
C SER A 133 14.69 11.98 -3.89
N LYS A 134 13.41 12.16 -4.23
CA LYS A 134 12.68 13.42 -4.00
C LYS A 134 12.35 13.62 -2.52
N ALA A 135 11.90 12.58 -1.85
CA ALA A 135 11.50 12.65 -0.44
C ALA A 135 12.71 12.93 0.49
N THR A 136 13.88 12.35 0.20
CA THR A 136 15.08 12.50 1.04
C THR A 136 16.07 13.57 0.58
N ASN A 137 15.83 14.17 -0.60
CA ASN A 137 16.77 15.06 -1.28
C ASN A 137 18.13 14.37 -1.58
N THR A 138 18.10 13.07 -1.82
CA THR A 138 19.30 12.28 -2.14
C THR A 138 19.16 11.76 -3.58
N PRO A 139 19.96 12.22 -4.55
CA PRO A 139 19.79 11.85 -5.96
C PRO A 139 20.33 10.44 -6.23
N LEU A 140 19.61 9.41 -5.73
CA LEU A 140 20.06 8.02 -5.70
C LEU A 140 20.49 7.49 -7.07
N ALA A 141 19.71 7.72 -8.13
CA ALA A 141 20.03 7.24 -9.46
C ALA A 141 21.32 7.87 -10.01
N ARG A 142 21.54 9.16 -9.76
CA ARG A 142 22.78 9.87 -10.16
C ARG A 142 24.00 9.31 -9.42
N ILE A 143 23.87 9.10 -8.11
CA ILE A 143 24.95 8.54 -7.29
C ILE A 143 25.25 7.11 -7.75
N ALA A 144 24.23 6.28 -7.95
CA ALA A 144 24.40 4.91 -8.44
C ALA A 144 25.17 4.85 -9.77
N ALA A 145 24.88 5.74 -10.70
CA ALA A 145 25.60 5.84 -11.98
C ALA A 145 27.10 6.16 -11.74
N GLN A 146 27.42 7.04 -10.78
CA GLN A 146 28.79 7.37 -10.43
C GLN A 146 29.51 6.23 -9.72
N LEU A 147 28.81 5.50 -8.82
CA LEU A 147 29.34 4.29 -8.18
C LEU A 147 29.67 3.20 -9.20
N ALA A 148 28.82 3.02 -10.22
CA ALA A 148 29.07 2.08 -11.30
C ALA A 148 30.32 2.42 -12.13
N THR A 149 30.74 3.68 -12.14
CA THR A 149 31.98 4.15 -12.82
C THR A 149 33.19 4.27 -11.90
N GLY A 150 33.08 3.81 -10.64
CA GLY A 150 34.20 3.69 -9.72
C GLY A 150 34.26 4.74 -8.60
N ALA A 151 33.30 5.66 -8.50
CA ALA A 151 33.18 6.53 -7.33
C ALA A 151 32.88 5.70 -6.06
N LYS A 152 33.16 6.27 -4.89
CA LYS A 152 32.87 5.64 -3.60
C LYS A 152 31.83 6.45 -2.83
N LEU A 153 31.06 5.78 -1.98
CA LEU A 153 30.03 6.45 -1.15
C LEU A 153 30.60 7.56 -0.26
N LYS A 154 31.82 7.43 0.21
CA LYS A 154 32.55 8.47 0.98
C LYS A 154 32.78 9.78 0.22
N ASP A 155 32.69 9.77 -1.10
CA ASP A 155 32.85 10.96 -1.95
C ASP A 155 31.60 11.85 -1.94
N PHE A 156 30.50 11.36 -1.36
CA PHE A 156 29.20 12.04 -1.30
C PHE A 156 28.86 12.42 0.15
N LYS A 157 28.28 13.61 0.33
CA LYS A 157 27.72 14.05 1.62
C LYS A 157 26.29 13.54 1.80
N LEU A 158 26.15 12.27 2.15
CA LEU A 158 24.85 11.61 2.32
C LEU A 158 24.32 11.86 3.73
N LYS A 159 23.02 12.17 3.82
CA LYS A 159 22.27 12.26 5.09
C LYS A 159 21.56 10.94 5.34
N LYS A 160 21.34 10.60 6.60
CA LYS A 160 20.49 9.48 6.96
C LYS A 160 19.05 9.76 6.54
N TRP A 161 18.37 8.74 6.04
CA TRP A 161 17.00 8.83 5.52
C TRP A 161 15.97 9.23 6.59
N ASP A 162 16.22 8.87 7.86
CA ASP A 162 15.35 9.14 9.02
C ASP A 162 15.45 10.59 9.53
N GLN A 163 16.32 11.42 8.95
CA GLN A 163 16.46 12.83 9.31
C GLN A 163 15.50 13.77 8.59
N ILE A 164 14.62 13.25 7.72
CA ILE A 164 13.56 14.04 7.09
C ILE A 164 12.55 14.50 8.16
N LYS A 165 11.96 15.68 7.95
CA LYS A 165 11.05 16.33 8.90
C LYS A 165 9.63 16.45 8.36
N HIS A 166 9.36 15.79 7.30
CA HIS A 166 8.08 15.70 6.62
C HIS A 166 7.71 14.25 6.42
N VAL A 167 6.48 14.02 6.10
CA VAL A 167 5.99 12.73 5.66
C VAL A 167 5.80 12.80 4.15
N ALA A 168 6.32 11.82 3.44
CA ALA A 168 6.08 11.64 2.02
C ALA A 168 5.28 10.35 1.78
N ILE A 169 4.31 10.39 0.90
CA ILE A 169 3.52 9.23 0.49
C ILE A 169 3.60 9.09 -1.01
N LYS A 170 3.98 7.90 -1.45
CA LYS A 170 3.86 7.44 -2.84
C LYS A 170 2.46 6.84 -3.01
N GLU A 171 1.74 7.21 -4.05
CA GLU A 171 0.48 6.61 -4.44
C GLU A 171 0.57 6.07 -5.87
N ALA A 172 -0.03 4.92 -6.11
CA ALA A 172 -0.04 4.29 -7.43
C ALA A 172 -1.09 4.94 -8.35
N VAL A 173 -0.73 5.12 -9.63
CA VAL A 173 -1.70 5.53 -10.64
C VAL A 173 -2.19 4.29 -11.38
N LEU A 174 -3.43 3.92 -11.15
CA LEU A 174 -4.08 2.74 -11.71
C LEU A 174 -4.95 3.14 -12.92
N PRO A 175 -4.74 2.56 -14.11
CA PRO A 175 -5.43 2.98 -15.33
C PRO A 175 -6.80 2.29 -15.52
N PHE A 176 -7.47 1.86 -14.45
CA PHE A 176 -8.71 1.07 -14.53
C PHE A 176 -9.83 1.77 -15.29
N ASN A 177 -9.93 3.09 -15.19
CA ASN A 177 -10.91 3.89 -15.94
C ASN A 177 -10.69 3.84 -17.47
N LYS A 178 -9.47 3.53 -17.93
CA LYS A 178 -9.12 3.38 -19.34
C LYS A 178 -9.33 1.96 -19.85
N PHE A 179 -9.35 0.98 -18.96
CA PHE A 179 -9.46 -0.44 -19.27
C PHE A 179 -10.61 -1.10 -18.47
N PRO A 180 -11.88 -0.76 -18.75
CA PRO A 180 -13.03 -1.15 -17.93
C PRO A 180 -13.31 -2.65 -17.92
N ASN A 181 -12.72 -3.41 -18.85
CA ASN A 181 -12.89 -4.87 -18.94
C ASN A 181 -11.79 -5.65 -18.21
N GLU A 182 -10.71 -4.97 -17.80
CA GLU A 182 -9.65 -5.62 -17.05
C GLU A 182 -10.05 -5.86 -15.59
N SER A 183 -9.46 -6.87 -14.99
CA SER A 183 -9.63 -7.12 -13.56
C SER A 183 -8.99 -5.99 -12.77
N ILE A 184 -9.76 -5.43 -11.82
CA ILE A 184 -9.31 -4.38 -10.92
C ILE A 184 -8.67 -4.93 -9.64
N TYR A 185 -8.70 -6.23 -9.47
CA TYR A 185 -8.12 -6.89 -8.30
C TYR A 185 -6.60 -6.68 -8.27
N LEU A 186 -6.10 -6.09 -7.18
CA LEU A 186 -4.68 -5.95 -6.93
C LEU A 186 -4.10 -7.31 -6.49
N SER A 187 -2.95 -7.65 -7.03
CA SER A 187 -2.33 -8.96 -6.87
C SER A 187 -0.80 -8.81 -6.93
N PRO A 188 -0.02 -9.89 -6.82
CA PRO A 188 1.41 -9.83 -7.09
C PRO A 188 1.78 -9.39 -8.51
N GLU A 189 0.82 -9.36 -9.44
CA GLU A 189 1.03 -8.85 -10.80
C GLU A 189 0.73 -7.34 -10.88
N MET A 190 1.71 -6.55 -11.27
CA MET A 190 1.64 -5.09 -11.32
C MET A 190 0.64 -4.57 -12.36
N LYS A 191 -0.21 -3.63 -11.97
CA LYS A 191 -1.22 -2.98 -12.81
C LYS A 191 -1.03 -1.47 -12.95
N SER A 192 -0.29 -0.84 -12.04
CA SER A 192 -0.04 0.60 -12.09
C SER A 192 0.80 1.01 -13.30
N THR A 193 0.49 2.17 -13.85
CA THR A 193 1.21 2.77 -14.99
C THR A 193 2.10 3.95 -14.60
N GLY A 194 1.99 4.41 -13.37
CA GLY A 194 2.75 5.51 -12.82
C GLY A 194 2.58 5.61 -11.31
N GLU A 195 3.24 6.61 -10.76
CA GLU A 195 3.18 6.93 -9.34
C GLU A 195 3.24 8.44 -9.12
N VAL A 196 2.63 8.91 -8.04
CA VAL A 196 2.64 10.29 -7.60
C VAL A 196 3.14 10.39 -6.17
N MET A 197 3.50 11.59 -5.74
CA MET A 197 3.95 11.87 -4.38
C MET A 197 3.12 12.96 -3.73
N GLY A 198 2.57 12.65 -2.54
CA GLY A 198 2.10 13.65 -1.58
C GLY A 198 3.15 13.90 -0.51
N ILE A 199 3.34 15.17 -0.13
CA ILE A 199 4.33 15.56 0.89
C ILE A 199 3.74 16.66 1.79
N SER A 200 3.85 16.49 3.10
CA SER A 200 3.46 17.48 4.10
C SER A 200 4.10 17.20 5.47
N GLN A 201 3.66 17.91 6.51
CA GLN A 201 4.12 17.66 7.90
C GLN A 201 3.37 16.50 8.57
N SER A 202 2.27 16.03 8.03
CA SER A 202 1.47 14.95 8.58
C SER A 202 1.15 13.87 7.56
N MET A 203 1.01 12.63 8.03
CA MET A 203 0.64 11.49 7.19
C MET A 203 -0.71 11.72 6.48
N GLY A 204 -1.71 12.20 7.22
CA GLY A 204 -3.06 12.41 6.66
C GLY A 204 -3.07 13.42 5.53
N GLU A 205 -2.39 14.56 5.69
CA GLU A 205 -2.30 15.57 4.64
C GLU A 205 -1.49 15.07 3.43
N SER A 206 -0.39 14.34 3.67
CA SER A 206 0.42 13.75 2.61
C SER A 206 -0.37 12.71 1.82
N PHE A 207 -1.16 11.86 2.50
CA PHE A 207 -2.03 10.88 1.87
C PHE A 207 -3.13 11.54 1.04
N LYS A 208 -3.79 12.59 1.58
CA LYS A 208 -4.77 13.36 0.82
C LYS A 208 -4.18 13.94 -0.47
N ARG A 209 -2.99 14.54 -0.40
CA ARG A 209 -2.30 15.11 -1.57
C ARG A 209 -1.94 14.03 -2.59
N ALA A 210 -1.45 12.89 -2.13
CA ALA A 210 -1.12 11.75 -2.99
C ALA A 210 -2.36 11.21 -3.69
N SER A 211 -3.45 10.98 -2.94
CA SER A 211 -4.73 10.49 -3.47
C SER A 211 -5.33 11.42 -4.51
N ILE A 212 -5.39 12.74 -4.25
CA ILE A 212 -5.84 13.73 -5.24
C ILE A 212 -4.97 13.67 -6.51
N SER A 213 -3.64 13.60 -6.34
CA SER A 213 -2.70 13.55 -7.46
C SER A 213 -2.81 12.25 -8.27
N ALA A 214 -3.24 11.15 -7.65
CA ALA A 214 -3.54 9.87 -8.30
C ALA A 214 -4.93 9.85 -8.99
N GLY A 215 -5.76 10.88 -8.78
CA GLY A 215 -7.12 10.96 -9.29
C GLY A 215 -8.17 10.34 -8.37
N ASN A 216 -7.82 10.07 -7.11
CA ASN A 216 -8.67 9.46 -6.09
C ASN A 216 -8.96 10.50 -4.98
N ASP A 217 -9.83 11.47 -5.24
CA ASP A 217 -10.20 12.46 -4.22
C ASP A 217 -11.11 11.81 -3.17
N ILE A 218 -10.64 11.78 -1.92
CA ILE A 218 -11.36 11.19 -0.79
C ILE A 218 -12.41 12.20 -0.30
N PRO A 219 -13.71 11.90 -0.38
CA PRO A 219 -14.76 12.81 0.06
C PRO A 219 -14.69 13.08 1.56
N SER A 220 -15.09 14.28 1.98
CA SER A 220 -15.07 14.70 3.39
C SER A 220 -16.39 14.48 4.13
N ASN A 221 -17.42 14.00 3.47
CA ASN A 221 -18.73 13.66 4.02
C ASN A 221 -19.47 12.67 3.12
N GLY A 222 -20.59 12.18 3.57
CA GLY A 222 -21.44 11.27 2.82
C GLY A 222 -21.66 9.92 3.51
N THR A 223 -21.86 8.88 2.72
CA THR A 223 -22.11 7.51 3.21
C THR A 223 -20.95 6.60 2.89
N ILE A 224 -20.49 5.83 3.87
CA ILE A 224 -19.45 4.82 3.73
C ILE A 224 -20.12 3.43 3.76
N PHE A 225 -19.81 2.62 2.75
CA PHE A 225 -20.14 1.20 2.80
C PHE A 225 -18.96 0.43 3.43
N ILE A 226 -19.27 -0.45 4.41
CA ILE A 226 -18.28 -1.27 5.11
C ILE A 226 -18.64 -2.75 4.99
N SER A 227 -17.72 -3.53 4.45
CA SER A 227 -17.78 -4.99 4.43
C SER A 227 -16.40 -5.56 4.73
N VAL A 228 -16.20 -6.07 5.92
CA VAL A 228 -14.88 -6.58 6.35
C VAL A 228 -14.97 -8.07 6.67
N ASN A 229 -13.84 -8.75 6.50
CA ASN A 229 -13.68 -10.15 6.91
C ASN A 229 -13.76 -10.30 8.44
N ASP A 230 -13.85 -11.53 8.93
CA ASP A 230 -14.07 -11.78 10.36
C ASP A 230 -12.90 -11.35 11.25
N SER A 231 -11.65 -11.43 10.76
CA SER A 231 -10.46 -11.00 11.52
C SER A 231 -10.39 -9.49 11.70
N ASP A 232 -10.96 -8.74 10.77
CA ASP A 232 -10.93 -7.27 10.74
C ASP A 232 -12.06 -6.61 11.54
N LYS A 233 -13.13 -7.35 11.86
CA LYS A 233 -14.35 -6.77 12.47
C LYS A 233 -14.05 -6.00 13.74
N LEU A 234 -13.26 -6.55 14.67
CA LEU A 234 -12.94 -5.90 15.93
C LEU A 234 -12.15 -4.59 15.74
N ASN A 235 -11.18 -4.61 14.83
CA ASN A 235 -10.36 -3.44 14.53
C ASN A 235 -11.15 -2.36 13.77
N MET A 236 -12.15 -2.76 12.97
CA MET A 236 -13.03 -1.83 12.25
C MET A 236 -13.93 -1.02 13.19
N ILE A 237 -14.25 -1.50 14.39
CA ILE A 237 -15.14 -0.81 15.35
C ILE A 237 -14.62 0.60 15.65
N SER A 238 -13.34 0.75 15.97
CA SER A 238 -12.74 2.06 16.26
C SER A 238 -12.75 2.98 15.04
N ILE A 239 -12.41 2.43 13.88
CA ILE A 239 -12.40 3.17 12.62
C ILE A 239 -13.80 3.65 12.23
N ALA A 240 -14.82 2.79 12.37
CA ALA A 240 -16.21 3.13 12.10
C ALA A 240 -16.72 4.24 13.02
N ARG A 241 -16.38 4.18 14.32
CA ARG A 241 -16.73 5.23 15.30
C ARG A 241 -16.12 6.58 14.90
N ASP A 242 -14.85 6.57 14.54
CA ASP A 242 -14.13 7.76 14.10
C ASP A 242 -14.74 8.38 12.82
N PHE A 243 -15.20 7.58 11.86
CA PHE A 243 -15.90 8.09 10.67
C PHE A 243 -17.26 8.72 11.03
N ILE A 244 -18.01 8.15 11.97
CA ILE A 244 -19.27 8.73 12.46
C ILE A 244 -19.00 10.07 13.15
N GLU A 245 -17.96 10.18 13.96
CA GLU A 245 -17.56 11.44 14.61
C GLU A 245 -17.20 12.53 13.59
N LEU A 246 -16.72 12.14 12.41
CA LEU A 246 -16.48 13.04 11.29
C LEU A 246 -17.74 13.42 10.49
N GLY A 247 -18.89 12.83 10.81
CA GLY A 247 -20.19 13.12 10.21
C GLY A 247 -20.58 12.21 9.04
N PHE A 248 -19.92 11.05 8.87
CA PHE A 248 -20.32 10.07 7.86
C PHE A 248 -21.47 9.19 8.35
N ASN A 249 -22.34 8.81 7.43
CA ASN A 249 -23.26 7.70 7.63
C ASN A 249 -22.57 6.38 7.26
N ILE A 250 -22.93 5.30 7.94
CA ILE A 250 -22.38 3.97 7.66
C ILE A 250 -23.50 3.02 7.26
N ILE A 251 -23.26 2.30 6.16
CA ILE A 251 -24.05 1.16 5.72
C ILE A 251 -23.10 -0.04 5.66
N ALA A 252 -23.51 -1.21 6.13
CA ALA A 252 -22.63 -2.37 6.18
C ALA A 252 -23.35 -3.65 5.73
N THR A 253 -22.57 -4.67 5.33
CA THR A 253 -23.13 -6.03 5.13
C THR A 253 -23.59 -6.61 6.47
N SER A 254 -24.57 -7.53 6.43
CA SER A 254 -25.26 -8.04 7.63
C SER A 254 -24.31 -8.49 8.74
N GLY A 255 -23.25 -9.23 8.41
CA GLY A 255 -22.25 -9.69 9.39
C GLY A 255 -21.46 -8.53 10.05
N THR A 256 -21.00 -7.59 9.23
CA THR A 256 -20.30 -6.39 9.72
C THR A 256 -21.25 -5.47 10.50
N ALA A 257 -22.48 -5.27 10.03
CA ALA A 257 -23.50 -4.46 10.69
C ALA A 257 -23.84 -5.00 12.10
N ASN A 258 -23.99 -6.30 12.20
CA ASN A 258 -24.27 -6.95 13.50
C ASN A 258 -23.15 -6.72 14.51
N GLU A 259 -21.89 -6.87 14.09
CA GLU A 259 -20.72 -6.62 14.95
C GLU A 259 -20.67 -5.16 15.41
N LEU A 260 -20.86 -4.22 14.48
CA LEU A 260 -20.86 -2.79 14.80
C LEU A 260 -21.99 -2.42 15.78
N ARG A 261 -23.22 -2.96 15.57
CA ARG A 261 -24.37 -2.73 16.46
C ARG A 261 -24.15 -3.31 17.87
N GLN A 262 -23.58 -4.51 17.99
CA GLN A 262 -23.22 -5.11 19.27
C GLN A 262 -22.22 -4.25 20.05
N ASN A 263 -21.42 -3.44 19.36
CA ASN A 263 -20.48 -2.51 19.95
C ASN A 263 -21.01 -1.07 20.04
N GLY A 264 -22.34 -0.88 20.00
CA GLY A 264 -23.01 0.39 20.23
C GLY A 264 -22.98 1.37 19.05
N ILE A 265 -22.64 0.90 17.83
CA ILE A 265 -22.62 1.71 16.63
C ILE A 265 -23.88 1.42 15.82
N ASN A 266 -24.76 2.42 15.68
CA ASN A 266 -25.97 2.27 14.89
C ASN A 266 -25.66 2.42 13.39
N VAL A 267 -25.88 1.34 12.61
CA VAL A 267 -25.62 1.29 11.18
C VAL A 267 -26.74 0.57 10.43
N ASP A 268 -27.03 0.97 9.22
CA ASP A 268 -27.93 0.28 8.34
C ASP A 268 -27.27 -0.93 7.70
N SER A 269 -28.06 -1.96 7.36
CA SER A 269 -27.56 -3.14 6.65
C SER A 269 -28.03 -3.16 5.20
N ILE A 270 -27.16 -3.65 4.32
CA ILE A 270 -27.44 -3.85 2.91
C ILE A 270 -26.99 -5.25 2.47
N TYR A 271 -27.66 -5.80 1.47
CA TYR A 271 -27.30 -7.10 0.91
C TYR A 271 -25.95 -7.07 0.21
N LYS A 272 -25.20 -8.17 0.32
CA LYS A 272 -24.05 -8.45 -0.54
C LYS A 272 -24.51 -8.66 -1.98
N VAL A 273 -23.54 -8.67 -2.89
CA VAL A 273 -23.77 -9.06 -4.27
C VAL A 273 -24.28 -10.51 -4.29
N GLY A 274 -25.47 -10.74 -4.90
CA GLY A 274 -26.04 -12.09 -4.99
C GLY A 274 -26.93 -12.54 -3.83
N GLU A 275 -27.01 -11.81 -2.70
CA GLU A 275 -27.88 -12.15 -1.57
C GLU A 275 -29.31 -11.62 -1.74
N GLY A 276 -29.49 -10.52 -2.50
CA GLY A 276 -30.80 -9.88 -2.70
C GLY A 276 -30.68 -8.51 -3.36
N ARG A 277 -31.83 -7.80 -3.44
CA ARG A 277 -31.87 -6.42 -3.94
C ARG A 277 -32.77 -5.54 -3.05
N PRO A 278 -32.46 -4.22 -2.89
CA PRO A 278 -31.23 -3.57 -3.39
C PRO A 278 -29.97 -4.08 -2.68
N ASN A 279 -28.87 -4.22 -3.41
CA ASN A 279 -27.58 -4.60 -2.87
C ASN A 279 -26.57 -3.45 -3.00
N VAL A 280 -25.36 -3.66 -2.52
CA VAL A 280 -24.30 -2.64 -2.51
C VAL A 280 -24.00 -2.07 -3.89
N VAL A 281 -24.02 -2.89 -4.96
CA VAL A 281 -23.79 -2.42 -6.34
C VAL A 281 -24.92 -1.52 -6.82
N ASP A 282 -26.17 -1.81 -6.43
CA ASP A 282 -27.32 -0.96 -6.73
C ASP A 282 -27.15 0.41 -6.02
N ALA A 283 -26.80 0.42 -4.74
CA ALA A 283 -26.57 1.65 -3.97
C ALA A 283 -25.41 2.50 -4.52
N ILE A 284 -24.29 1.87 -4.95
CA ILE A 284 -23.18 2.55 -5.62
C ILE A 284 -23.67 3.21 -6.92
N LYS A 285 -24.40 2.48 -7.76
CA LYS A 285 -24.93 3.01 -9.03
C LYS A 285 -25.92 4.15 -8.85
N ASN A 286 -26.71 4.10 -7.78
CA ASN A 286 -27.68 5.15 -7.41
C ASN A 286 -27.01 6.40 -6.81
N GLY A 287 -25.70 6.34 -6.49
CA GLY A 287 -24.98 7.47 -5.87
C GLY A 287 -25.25 7.62 -4.36
N GLU A 288 -25.70 6.58 -3.71
CA GLU A 288 -25.98 6.55 -2.27
C GLU A 288 -24.74 6.32 -1.42
N ILE A 289 -23.61 5.85 -2.03
CA ILE A 289 -22.35 5.53 -1.38
C ILE A 289 -21.25 6.44 -1.93
N ASN A 290 -20.42 6.98 -1.05
CA ASN A 290 -19.33 7.90 -1.39
C ASN A 290 -17.94 7.27 -1.18
N ILE A 291 -17.80 6.34 -0.22
CA ILE A 291 -16.57 5.58 0.05
C ILE A 291 -16.96 4.11 0.25
N VAL A 292 -16.15 3.22 -0.27
CA VAL A 292 -16.25 1.78 -0.04
C VAL A 292 -15.04 1.32 0.76
N ILE A 293 -15.26 0.62 1.88
CA ILE A 293 -14.25 -0.12 2.63
C ILE A 293 -14.64 -1.58 2.57
N ASN A 294 -13.89 -2.37 1.82
CA ASN A 294 -14.17 -3.78 1.61
C ASN A 294 -12.87 -4.58 1.73
N THR A 295 -12.72 -5.35 2.84
CA THR A 295 -11.56 -6.22 3.05
C THR A 295 -11.95 -7.66 2.73
N PRO A 296 -11.82 -8.09 1.47
CA PRO A 296 -12.27 -9.40 1.04
C PRO A 296 -11.33 -10.50 1.52
N PHE A 297 -11.92 -11.65 1.90
CA PHE A 297 -11.17 -12.84 2.25
C PHE A 297 -11.78 -14.08 1.58
N GLY A 298 -10.95 -14.85 0.86
CA GLY A 298 -11.37 -16.07 0.20
C GLY A 298 -12.03 -15.88 -1.18
N LYS A 299 -12.29 -17.00 -1.88
CA LYS A 299 -12.70 -17.01 -3.30
C LYS A 299 -14.03 -16.31 -3.59
N GLN A 300 -15.05 -16.51 -2.73
CA GLN A 300 -16.36 -15.89 -2.94
C GLN A 300 -16.32 -14.37 -2.73
N ALA A 301 -15.58 -13.92 -1.72
CA ALA A 301 -15.40 -12.50 -1.45
C ALA A 301 -14.71 -11.75 -2.62
N ARG A 302 -13.84 -12.43 -3.37
CA ARG A 302 -13.19 -11.86 -4.57
C ARG A 302 -14.18 -11.57 -5.71
N TYR A 303 -15.20 -12.41 -5.91
CA TYR A 303 -16.24 -12.14 -6.91
C TYR A 303 -17.05 -10.90 -6.55
N ASP A 304 -17.42 -10.78 -5.28
CA ASP A 304 -18.12 -9.60 -4.77
C ASP A 304 -17.24 -8.34 -4.89
N GLU A 305 -15.95 -8.45 -4.56
CA GLU A 305 -14.96 -7.39 -4.71
C GLU A 305 -14.86 -6.89 -6.15
N GLU A 306 -14.78 -7.79 -7.13
CA GLU A 306 -14.72 -7.41 -8.54
C GLU A 306 -15.95 -6.64 -8.99
N SER A 307 -17.13 -7.08 -8.57
CA SER A 307 -18.41 -6.43 -8.91
C SER A 307 -18.52 -5.05 -8.25
N ILE A 308 -18.17 -4.94 -6.97
CA ILE A 308 -18.17 -3.68 -6.21
C ILE A 308 -17.17 -2.71 -6.81
N GLY A 309 -15.93 -3.14 -7.01
CA GLY A 309 -14.89 -2.30 -7.52
C GLY A 309 -15.15 -1.79 -8.93
N LYS A 310 -15.68 -2.61 -9.85
CA LYS A 310 -16.12 -2.13 -11.18
C LYS A 310 -17.17 -1.02 -11.07
N ALA A 311 -18.12 -1.17 -10.16
CA ALA A 311 -19.13 -0.13 -9.91
C ALA A 311 -18.48 1.15 -9.33
N CYS A 312 -17.51 1.02 -8.41
CA CYS A 312 -16.76 2.14 -7.85
C CYS A 312 -16.02 2.91 -8.94
N ILE A 313 -15.27 2.23 -9.83
CA ILE A 313 -14.54 2.87 -10.93
C ILE A 313 -15.50 3.61 -11.86
N GLN A 314 -16.62 2.98 -12.26
CA GLN A 314 -17.60 3.60 -13.13
C GLN A 314 -18.22 4.88 -12.55
N LYS A 315 -18.28 4.99 -11.22
CA LYS A 315 -18.85 6.11 -10.50
C LYS A 315 -17.80 7.06 -9.91
N GLY A 316 -16.51 6.77 -10.03
CA GLY A 316 -15.43 7.56 -9.44
C GLY A 316 -15.44 7.52 -7.90
N ILE A 317 -15.86 6.40 -7.32
CA ILE A 317 -15.93 6.20 -5.87
C ILE A 317 -14.64 5.56 -5.37
N VAL A 318 -14.08 6.11 -4.29
CA VAL A 318 -12.89 5.56 -3.65
C VAL A 318 -13.20 4.21 -3.01
N SER A 319 -12.42 3.20 -3.38
CA SER A 319 -12.50 1.84 -2.84
C SER A 319 -11.22 1.52 -2.06
N ILE A 320 -11.38 1.14 -0.81
CA ILE A 320 -10.32 0.85 0.15
C ILE A 320 -10.43 -0.63 0.53
N THR A 321 -9.33 -1.35 0.41
CA THR A 321 -9.31 -2.82 0.57
C THR A 321 -8.62 -3.29 1.84
N THR A 322 -8.10 -2.37 2.67
CA THR A 322 -7.40 -2.70 3.92
C THR A 322 -7.79 -1.79 5.07
N LEU A 323 -7.65 -2.26 6.31
CA LEU A 323 -7.83 -1.42 7.50
C LEU A 323 -6.79 -0.31 7.59
N SER A 324 -5.57 -0.56 7.14
CA SER A 324 -4.52 0.47 7.09
C SER A 324 -4.86 1.58 6.10
N GLY A 325 -5.45 1.24 4.96
CA GLY A 325 -6.00 2.20 4.00
C GLY A 325 -7.16 3.01 4.59
N ALA A 326 -8.05 2.35 5.35
CA ALA A 326 -9.17 3.02 6.03
C ALA A 326 -8.66 4.02 7.10
N ASP A 327 -7.64 3.67 7.90
CA ASP A 327 -6.99 4.58 8.85
C ASP A 327 -6.30 5.75 8.13
N ALA A 328 -5.63 5.49 7.01
CA ALA A 328 -5.00 6.54 6.21
C ALA A 328 -6.04 7.52 5.64
N ALA A 329 -7.16 7.03 5.12
CA ALA A 329 -8.27 7.84 4.63
C ALA A 329 -8.91 8.66 5.75
N LEU A 330 -9.12 8.07 6.93
CA LEU A 330 -9.62 8.76 8.12
C LEU A 330 -8.72 9.94 8.52
N ARG A 331 -7.40 9.72 8.54
CA ARG A 331 -6.40 10.78 8.80
C ARG A 331 -6.42 11.87 7.73
N ALA A 332 -6.60 11.50 6.47
CA ALA A 332 -6.73 12.45 5.37
C ALA A 332 -7.98 13.33 5.52
N ILE A 333 -9.11 12.74 5.88
CA ILE A 333 -10.38 13.45 6.09
C ILE A 333 -10.30 14.38 7.29
N ARG A 334 -9.70 13.98 8.42
CA ARG A 334 -9.47 14.83 9.58
C ARG A 334 -8.68 16.10 9.23
N ASN A 335 -7.76 15.99 8.29
CA ASN A 335 -6.96 17.11 7.80
C ASN A 335 -7.60 17.87 6.61
N SER A 336 -8.79 17.46 6.14
CA SER A 336 -9.42 18.02 4.94
C SER A 336 -9.94 19.45 5.11
N LYS A 337 -10.13 19.92 6.35
CA LYS A 337 -10.56 21.29 6.68
C LYS A 337 -9.47 22.33 6.45
N ASN A 338 -8.22 21.90 6.31
CA ASN A 338 -7.10 22.81 6.04
C ASN A 338 -6.99 23.05 4.52
N GLU A 339 -6.77 24.31 4.13
CA GLU A 339 -6.42 24.62 2.74
C GLU A 339 -5.13 23.91 2.35
N ILE A 340 -5.10 23.38 1.13
CA ILE A 340 -3.89 22.74 0.60
C ILE A 340 -2.87 23.84 0.31
N MET A 341 -1.91 24.00 1.20
CA MET A 341 -0.79 24.91 0.98
C MET A 341 0.20 24.31 -0.02
N VAL A 342 0.41 25.00 -1.14
CA VAL A 342 1.42 24.62 -2.12
C VAL A 342 2.78 25.14 -1.66
N LYS A 343 3.77 24.24 -1.62
CA LYS A 343 5.18 24.55 -1.32
C LYS A 343 6.08 23.85 -2.33
N SER A 344 7.24 24.44 -2.61
CA SER A 344 8.27 23.75 -3.39
C SER A 344 8.85 22.58 -2.59
N ILE A 345 9.32 21.55 -3.29
CA ILE A 345 9.99 20.42 -2.63
C ILE A 345 11.26 20.90 -1.89
N GLN A 346 11.94 21.92 -2.41
CA GLN A 346 13.12 22.54 -1.81
C GLN A 346 12.80 23.18 -0.46
N ASP A 347 11.61 23.77 -0.30
CA ASP A 347 11.16 24.35 0.97
C ASP A 347 10.93 23.28 2.04
N TYR A 348 10.49 22.07 1.66
CA TYR A 348 10.39 20.94 2.59
C TYR A 348 11.77 20.48 3.09
N HIS A 349 12.78 20.48 2.22
CA HIS A 349 14.14 20.06 2.57
C HIS A 349 14.93 21.10 3.38
N ASN A 350 14.58 22.37 3.26
CA ASN A 350 15.28 23.48 3.92
C ASN A 350 14.62 23.90 5.25
N GLN A 351 13.62 23.17 5.75
CA GLN A 351 12.97 23.51 7.00
C GLN A 351 13.91 23.40 8.20
N PRO A 352 13.94 24.42 9.07
CA PRO A 352 14.67 24.32 10.32
C PRO A 352 14.09 23.20 11.20
N PRO A 353 14.87 22.66 12.17
CA PRO A 353 14.35 21.71 13.12
C PRO A 353 13.09 22.26 13.80
N VAL A 354 12.02 21.45 13.83
CA VAL A 354 10.87 21.74 14.70
C VAL A 354 11.42 21.73 16.12
N LYS A 355 11.27 22.88 16.82
CA LYS A 355 11.72 23.07 18.21
C LYS A 355 10.87 22.24 19.15
#